data_9828b5ab2dba12aff8f3500622d4b288
#
_entry.id   9828b5ab2dba12aff8f3500622d4b288
#
_cell.length_a   1.000
_cell.length_b   1.000
_cell.length_c   1.000
_cell.angle_alpha   90.00
_cell.angle_beta   90.00
_cell.angle_gamma   90.00
#
_symmetry.space_group_name_H-M   'P 1'
#
loop_
_entity.id
_entity.type
_entity.pdbx_description
1 polymer ?
#
loop_
_entity_poly.entity_id
_entity_poly.type
_entity_poly.pdbx_seq_one_letter_code
_entity_poly.pdbx_strand_id
1 'polypeptide(L)'
;MKTLIKNGRVIDPSQNIDAIMDLLVEDGVVKEVAAEIKAAADEVYDADGLIVAPGLVDVHTHLRDPGLEAKEDIVTGTMAAAAGGVTTIACMPNTKPVIDNSIIVSGIKERAAREGYVNVEVIGAISKGEEGKELAEMIDMSEKGAMAFSDDGHFVNSPRLFTLAAKYIGAFDKVLISHAIEPELGHEGYMHEGAVSARIGVPGIPAIAEDIAVARDCLIAEYTGAHVHIAHVASKGAVDIIRGFKKKGVNVTCEVTVHHLTLTDEACATYSSATRVSPPLRSMDHVEALRAAVKDGTVDAIVTDHAPHAPEEKDVEFRYAPCGFTGLETSVGVVLTDLYHTNIFTINEIIGKMSTEPANIFALKAGSLKVGYPADVTIIDLNKEWTVDNTKFYTRGKVTPFQGKHCKGKAVATMVAGKFVMRDGEVCKR
;
A
#
# COMPACT_ATOMS: atom_id res chain seq x y z
N MET A 1 2.66 27.49 13.80
CA MET A 1 4.06 27.24 13.38
C MET A 1 4.13 27.31 11.87
N LYS A 2 5.11 28.05 11.34
CA LYS A 2 5.34 28.20 9.90
C LYS A 2 6.63 27.49 9.50
N THR A 3 6.54 26.60 8.52
CA THR A 3 7.69 25.93 7.91
C THR A 3 7.76 26.27 6.43
N LEU A 4 8.92 26.68 5.96
CA LEU A 4 9.17 26.98 4.56
C LEU A 4 10.13 25.94 3.99
N ILE A 5 9.66 25.14 3.03
CA ILE A 5 10.48 24.22 2.25
C ILE A 5 10.87 24.95 0.96
N LYS A 6 12.18 25.11 0.69
CA LYS A 6 12.71 25.94 -0.38
C LYS A 6 13.45 25.14 -1.44
N ASN A 7 13.46 25.69 -2.65
CA ASN A 7 14.32 25.25 -3.77
C ASN A 7 14.07 23.82 -4.24
N GLY A 8 13.02 23.14 -3.76
CA GLY A 8 12.74 21.75 -4.13
C GLY A 8 12.09 21.64 -5.51
N ARG A 9 12.34 20.51 -6.21
CA ARG A 9 11.53 20.17 -7.36
C ARG A 9 10.19 19.61 -6.85
N VAL A 10 9.17 20.48 -6.85
CA VAL A 10 7.82 20.08 -6.45
C VAL A 10 7.19 19.27 -7.56
N ILE A 11 6.76 18.06 -7.21
CA ILE A 11 6.02 17.16 -8.10
C ILE A 11 4.67 16.85 -7.44
N ASP A 12 3.60 17.41 -7.99
CA ASP A 12 2.23 17.14 -7.54
C ASP A 12 1.36 16.76 -8.75
N PRO A 13 1.15 15.48 -8.99
CA PRO A 13 0.33 15.01 -10.12
C PRO A 13 -1.12 15.51 -10.06
N SER A 14 -1.67 15.73 -8.85
CA SER A 14 -3.04 16.22 -8.66
C SER A 14 -3.26 17.64 -9.21
N GLN A 15 -2.20 18.42 -9.35
CA GLN A 15 -2.20 19.80 -9.82
C GLN A 15 -1.42 19.96 -11.14
N ASN A 16 -0.87 18.89 -11.71
CA ASN A 16 0.04 18.90 -12.87
C ASN A 16 1.27 19.80 -12.65
N ILE A 17 1.84 19.80 -11.42
CA ILE A 17 3.03 20.54 -11.07
C ILE A 17 4.26 19.63 -11.20
N ASP A 18 5.29 20.12 -11.92
CA ASP A 18 6.65 19.57 -11.95
C ASP A 18 7.61 20.74 -12.21
N ALA A 19 8.05 21.41 -11.15
CA ALA A 19 8.89 22.60 -11.23
C ALA A 19 9.67 22.85 -9.92
N ILE A 20 10.76 23.61 -10.02
CA ILE A 20 11.45 24.13 -8.82
C ILE A 20 10.56 25.19 -8.18
N MET A 21 10.15 24.95 -6.94
CA MET A 21 9.22 25.81 -6.21
C MET A 21 9.50 25.76 -4.70
N ASP A 22 8.97 26.76 -4.01
CA ASP A 22 8.90 26.81 -2.56
C ASP A 22 7.49 26.36 -2.10
N LEU A 23 7.43 25.73 -0.93
CA LEU A 23 6.22 25.30 -0.25
C LEU A 23 6.16 25.93 1.14
N LEU A 24 5.15 26.74 1.42
CA LEU A 24 4.87 27.28 2.74
C LEU A 24 3.79 26.48 3.45
N VAL A 25 4.12 26.01 4.63
CA VAL A 25 3.22 25.32 5.54
C VAL A 25 2.93 26.23 6.73
N GLU A 26 1.67 26.38 7.09
CA GLU A 26 1.23 27.14 8.26
C GLU A 26 0.13 26.38 9.01
N ASP A 27 0.32 26.17 10.31
CA ASP A 27 -0.65 25.53 11.21
C ASP A 27 -1.16 24.15 10.69
N GLY A 28 -0.23 23.35 10.15
CA GLY A 28 -0.50 22.00 9.70
C GLY A 28 -1.09 21.86 8.30
N VAL A 29 -1.28 22.97 7.58
CA VAL A 29 -1.85 22.96 6.22
C VAL A 29 -0.93 23.62 5.22
N VAL A 30 -1.04 23.23 3.96
CA VAL A 30 -0.39 23.90 2.83
C VAL A 30 -0.98 25.29 2.68
N LYS A 31 -0.13 26.33 2.79
CA LYS A 31 -0.54 27.73 2.70
C LYS A 31 -0.29 28.34 1.34
N GLU A 32 0.85 28.02 0.74
CA GLU A 32 1.27 28.56 -0.55
C GLU A 32 2.26 27.61 -1.23
N VAL A 33 2.17 27.51 -2.55
CA VAL A 33 3.15 26.85 -3.43
C VAL A 33 3.47 27.83 -4.54
N ALA A 34 4.72 28.32 -4.62
CA ALA A 34 5.13 29.32 -5.62
C ALA A 34 6.61 29.20 -5.97
N ALA A 35 7.02 29.78 -7.11
CA ALA A 35 8.41 29.73 -7.57
C ALA A 35 9.40 30.37 -6.56
N GLU A 36 8.97 31.38 -5.81
CA GLU A 36 9.72 32.02 -4.72
C GLU A 36 8.73 32.52 -3.66
N ILE A 37 8.94 32.14 -2.40
CA ILE A 37 8.13 32.62 -1.27
C ILE A 37 9.00 33.48 -0.33
N LYS A 38 8.63 34.77 -0.17
CA LYS A 38 9.32 35.74 0.69
C LYS A 38 8.61 35.91 2.03
N ALA A 39 8.22 34.79 2.66
CA ALA A 39 7.58 34.78 3.96
C ALA A 39 8.61 34.52 5.07
N ALA A 40 8.46 35.18 6.22
CA ALA A 40 9.17 34.78 7.42
C ALA A 40 8.58 33.43 7.91
N ALA A 41 9.43 32.48 8.23
CA ALA A 41 9.08 31.19 8.75
C ALA A 41 9.81 30.89 10.06
N ASP A 42 9.19 30.08 10.92
CA ASP A 42 9.81 29.64 12.17
C ASP A 42 10.91 28.59 11.88
N GLU A 43 10.74 27.84 10.79
CA GLU A 43 11.68 26.82 10.32
C GLU A 43 11.82 26.90 8.79
N VAL A 44 13.05 26.71 8.31
CA VAL A 44 13.35 26.64 6.86
C VAL A 44 14.03 25.31 6.59
N TYR A 45 13.51 24.56 5.61
CA TYR A 45 14.11 23.33 5.08
C TYR A 45 14.58 23.58 3.65
N ASP A 46 15.87 23.48 3.39
CA ASP A 46 16.40 23.59 2.04
C ASP A 46 16.32 22.25 1.33
N ALA A 47 15.52 22.19 0.29
CA ALA A 47 15.28 20.99 -0.54
C ALA A 47 15.99 21.08 -1.89
N ASP A 48 17.07 21.87 -2.01
CA ASP A 48 17.83 21.96 -3.26
C ASP A 48 18.31 20.57 -3.73
N GLY A 49 18.05 20.25 -4.99
CA GLY A 49 18.34 18.94 -5.59
C GLY A 49 17.41 17.79 -5.16
N LEU A 50 16.42 18.04 -4.31
CA LEU A 50 15.47 17.04 -3.82
C LEU A 50 14.10 17.18 -4.49
N ILE A 51 13.35 16.08 -4.49
CA ILE A 51 11.93 16.06 -4.86
C ILE A 51 11.11 16.40 -3.61
N VAL A 52 10.14 17.32 -3.76
CA VAL A 52 9.10 17.61 -2.78
C VAL A 52 7.77 17.15 -3.35
N ALA A 53 7.19 16.13 -2.76
CA ALA A 53 5.96 15.49 -3.24
C ALA A 53 4.88 15.52 -2.16
N PRO A 54 3.58 15.38 -2.54
CA PRO A 54 2.55 15.04 -1.58
C PRO A 54 2.95 13.78 -0.82
N GLY A 55 2.61 13.70 0.44
CA GLY A 55 2.87 12.53 1.26
C GLY A 55 2.39 11.25 0.60
N LEU A 56 3.22 10.21 0.63
CA LEU A 56 2.85 8.92 0.06
C LEU A 56 1.71 8.29 0.86
N VAL A 57 0.82 7.59 0.17
CA VAL A 57 -0.38 6.95 0.71
C VAL A 57 -0.34 5.46 0.39
N ASP A 58 -0.27 4.63 1.41
CA ASP A 58 -0.26 3.18 1.26
C ASP A 58 -1.56 2.59 1.83
N VAL A 59 -2.41 2.15 0.93
CA VAL A 59 -3.76 1.68 1.28
C VAL A 59 -3.83 0.18 1.60
N HIS A 60 -2.66 -0.49 1.64
CA HIS A 60 -2.58 -1.92 1.93
C HIS A 60 -1.44 -2.23 2.90
N THR A 61 -1.75 -2.26 4.19
CA THR A 61 -0.78 -2.57 5.25
C THR A 61 -1.41 -3.41 6.37
N HIS A 62 -0.60 -4.17 7.10
CA HIS A 62 -1.03 -4.97 8.23
C HIS A 62 -0.33 -4.52 9.51
N LEU A 63 -1.01 -3.73 10.33
CA LEU A 63 -0.47 -3.25 11.61
C LEU A 63 -0.55 -4.29 12.73
N ARG A 64 -1.25 -5.42 12.49
CA ARG A 64 -1.33 -6.54 13.43
C ARG A 64 -1.92 -6.21 14.81
N ASP A 65 -2.31 -5.00 15.06
CA ASP A 65 -2.82 -4.45 16.30
C ASP A 65 -4.32 -4.10 16.12
N PRO A 66 -5.19 -4.68 16.93
CA PRO A 66 -4.96 -5.39 18.19
C PRO A 66 -4.63 -6.89 18.06
N GLY A 67 -3.91 -7.42 19.06
CA GLY A 67 -3.83 -8.84 19.42
C GLY A 67 -2.74 -9.66 18.77
N LEU A 68 -1.98 -9.10 17.84
CA LEU A 68 -0.84 -9.74 17.16
C LEU A 68 0.42 -8.85 17.22
N GLU A 69 0.54 -8.05 18.29
CA GLU A 69 1.54 -6.98 18.44
C GLU A 69 2.99 -7.52 18.51
N ALA A 70 3.17 -8.83 18.69
CA ALA A 70 4.48 -9.46 18.54
C ALA A 70 5.03 -9.35 17.12
N LYS A 71 4.15 -9.29 16.11
CA LYS A 71 4.51 -9.18 14.70
C LYS A 71 4.70 -7.72 14.27
N GLU A 72 3.80 -6.84 14.70
CA GLU A 72 3.78 -5.40 14.44
C GLU A 72 2.79 -4.71 15.38
N ASP A 73 2.95 -3.40 15.60
CA ASP A 73 1.94 -2.57 16.26
C ASP A 73 1.78 -1.20 15.58
N ILE A 74 0.79 -0.45 16.03
CA ILE A 74 0.52 0.90 15.48
C ILE A 74 1.74 1.81 15.59
N VAL A 75 2.51 1.74 16.68
CA VAL A 75 3.66 2.63 16.89
C VAL A 75 4.79 2.29 15.91
N THR A 76 5.23 1.03 15.90
CA THR A 76 6.36 0.60 15.08
C THR A 76 6.02 0.56 13.59
N GLY A 77 4.79 0.18 13.22
CA GLY A 77 4.33 0.22 11.84
C GLY A 77 4.22 1.66 11.30
N THR A 78 3.73 2.62 12.12
CA THR A 78 3.71 4.03 11.72
C THR A 78 5.11 4.67 11.71
N MET A 79 6.06 4.22 12.53
CA MET A 79 7.47 4.60 12.41
C MET A 79 8.08 4.09 11.11
N ALA A 80 7.79 2.83 10.74
CA ALA A 80 8.24 2.26 9.47
C ALA A 80 7.67 3.03 8.26
N ALA A 81 6.39 3.40 8.32
CA ALA A 81 5.77 4.26 7.31
C ALA A 81 6.48 5.61 7.19
N ALA A 82 6.70 6.30 8.31
CA ALA A 82 7.43 7.57 8.34
C ALA A 82 8.84 7.43 7.74
N ALA A 83 9.59 6.38 8.11
CA ALA A 83 10.92 6.08 7.57
C ALA A 83 10.91 5.78 6.06
N GLY A 84 9.81 5.19 5.57
CA GLY A 84 9.59 4.91 4.14
C GLY A 84 9.09 6.10 3.32
N GLY A 85 8.79 7.26 3.94
CA GLY A 85 8.22 8.41 3.24
C GLY A 85 6.68 8.39 3.14
N VAL A 86 6.03 7.44 3.79
CA VAL A 86 4.58 7.29 3.76
C VAL A 86 3.94 8.10 4.89
N THR A 87 2.96 8.94 4.55
CA THR A 87 2.29 9.83 5.51
C THR A 87 0.90 9.34 5.92
N THR A 88 0.34 8.44 5.12
CA THR A 88 -0.98 7.85 5.38
C THR A 88 -0.93 6.36 5.03
N ILE A 89 -1.35 5.53 5.98
CA ILE A 89 -1.47 4.09 5.78
C ILE A 89 -2.89 3.63 6.09
N ALA A 90 -3.35 2.56 5.44
CA ALA A 90 -4.59 1.90 5.79
C ALA A 90 -4.31 0.50 6.34
N CYS A 91 -4.84 0.18 7.51
CA CYS A 91 -4.65 -1.12 8.13
C CYS A 91 -5.76 -2.10 7.78
N MET A 92 -5.39 -3.30 7.31
CA MET A 92 -6.30 -4.41 6.99
C MET A 92 -6.92 -5.02 8.26
N PRO A 93 -8.10 -5.65 8.15
CA PRO A 93 -8.90 -6.07 9.30
C PRO A 93 -8.47 -7.36 9.98
N ASN A 94 -7.51 -8.12 9.43
CA ASN A 94 -7.08 -9.44 9.89
C ASN A 94 -6.24 -9.41 11.19
N THR A 95 -6.81 -8.80 12.21
CA THR A 95 -6.28 -8.67 13.58
C THR A 95 -6.94 -9.69 14.53
N LYS A 96 -6.64 -9.63 15.81
CA LYS A 96 -7.24 -10.53 16.82
C LYS A 96 -7.60 -9.76 18.10
N PRO A 97 -8.87 -9.38 18.30
CA PRO A 97 -10.01 -9.71 17.43
C PRO A 97 -9.94 -9.03 16.06
N VAL A 98 -10.67 -9.61 15.09
CA VAL A 98 -10.86 -9.02 13.75
C VAL A 98 -11.55 -7.66 13.85
N ILE A 99 -11.24 -6.73 12.95
CA ILE A 99 -11.87 -5.40 12.92
C ILE A 99 -13.27 -5.53 12.27
N ASP A 100 -14.21 -6.16 12.94
CA ASP A 100 -15.56 -6.44 12.44
C ASP A 100 -16.67 -5.66 13.15
N ASN A 101 -16.32 -4.72 14.01
CA ASN A 101 -17.27 -3.87 14.73
C ASN A 101 -16.70 -2.47 15.01
N SER A 102 -17.60 -1.54 15.28
CA SER A 102 -17.31 -0.11 15.44
C SER A 102 -16.44 0.23 16.67
N ILE A 103 -16.47 -0.59 17.71
CA ILE A 103 -15.68 -0.37 18.93
C ILE A 103 -14.19 -0.55 18.62
N ILE A 104 -13.83 -1.59 17.86
CA ILE A 104 -12.46 -1.85 17.46
C ILE A 104 -11.96 -0.75 16.52
N VAL A 105 -12.78 -0.33 15.54
CA VAL A 105 -12.47 0.80 14.64
C VAL A 105 -12.15 2.06 15.46
N SER A 106 -13.02 2.44 16.39
CA SER A 106 -12.78 3.61 17.25
C SER A 106 -11.51 3.48 18.07
N GLY A 107 -11.26 2.31 18.66
CA GLY A 107 -10.08 2.07 19.49
C GLY A 107 -8.77 2.23 18.71
N ILE A 108 -8.72 1.72 17.47
CA ILE A 108 -7.56 1.87 16.58
C ILE A 108 -7.35 3.33 16.20
N LYS A 109 -8.41 4.03 15.76
CA LYS A 109 -8.34 5.46 15.40
C LYS A 109 -7.86 6.32 16.57
N GLU A 110 -8.39 6.10 17.78
CA GLU A 110 -7.96 6.82 18.98
C GLU A 110 -6.51 6.54 19.36
N ARG A 111 -6.08 5.27 19.29
CA ARG A 111 -4.70 4.89 19.58
C ARG A 111 -3.75 5.46 18.54
N ALA A 112 -4.08 5.36 17.25
CA ALA A 112 -3.28 5.92 16.18
C ALA A 112 -3.13 7.45 16.30
N ALA A 113 -4.20 8.17 16.62
CA ALA A 113 -4.13 9.62 16.85
C ALA A 113 -3.23 10.00 18.03
N ARG A 114 -3.20 9.18 19.08
CA ARG A 114 -2.38 9.42 20.28
C ARG A 114 -0.93 9.00 20.11
N GLU A 115 -0.67 7.85 19.47
CA GLU A 115 0.64 7.17 19.48
C GLU A 115 1.28 7.05 18.09
N GLY A 116 0.50 7.13 17.01
CA GLY A 116 0.97 6.94 15.64
C GLY A 116 1.80 8.11 15.12
N TYR A 117 2.78 7.83 14.29
CA TYR A 117 3.66 8.82 13.65
C TYR A 117 3.08 9.37 12.35
N VAL A 118 2.25 8.58 11.67
CA VAL A 118 1.58 8.97 10.42
C VAL A 118 0.07 8.76 10.55
N ASN A 119 -0.70 9.24 9.58
CA ASN A 119 -2.15 9.04 9.55
C ASN A 119 -2.46 7.55 9.36
N VAL A 120 -3.40 7.03 10.14
CA VAL A 120 -3.88 5.64 10.03
C VAL A 120 -5.36 5.65 9.69
N GLU A 121 -5.67 5.10 8.53
CA GLU A 121 -7.02 4.77 8.12
C GLU A 121 -7.32 3.30 8.46
N VAL A 122 -8.58 3.00 8.72
CA VAL A 122 -9.00 1.67 9.15
C VAL A 122 -9.87 1.04 8.08
N ILE A 123 -9.54 -0.19 7.71
CA ILE A 123 -10.39 -1.05 6.88
C ILE A 123 -11.10 -2.02 7.82
N GLY A 124 -12.44 -2.06 7.73
CA GLY A 124 -13.27 -3.00 8.49
C GLY A 124 -13.45 -4.31 7.72
N ALA A 125 -13.80 -5.38 8.42
CA ALA A 125 -14.12 -6.65 7.78
C ALA A 125 -15.45 -6.60 7.01
N ILE A 126 -15.54 -7.34 5.91
CA ILE A 126 -16.80 -7.57 5.17
C ILE A 126 -17.67 -8.54 5.95
N SER A 127 -17.06 -9.60 6.48
CA SER A 127 -17.78 -10.64 7.22
C SER A 127 -17.33 -10.70 8.68
N LYS A 128 -18.24 -11.11 9.58
CA LYS A 128 -17.92 -11.31 10.98
C LYS A 128 -16.80 -12.32 11.15
N GLY A 129 -15.76 -11.93 11.89
CA GLY A 129 -14.58 -12.77 12.11
C GLY A 129 -13.82 -13.16 10.84
N GLU A 130 -14.06 -12.52 9.69
CA GLU A 130 -13.52 -12.90 8.36
C GLU A 130 -13.87 -14.36 7.98
N GLU A 131 -15.01 -14.87 8.47
CA GLU A 131 -15.41 -16.26 8.21
C GLU A 131 -16.13 -16.46 6.86
N GLY A 132 -16.46 -15.38 6.13
CA GLY A 132 -17.19 -15.46 4.85
C GLY A 132 -18.61 -16.02 4.95
N LYS A 133 -19.24 -15.97 6.15
CA LYS A 133 -20.58 -16.55 6.43
C LYS A 133 -21.68 -15.52 6.65
N GLU A 134 -21.40 -14.48 7.39
CA GLU A 134 -22.33 -13.43 7.78
C GLU A 134 -21.70 -12.05 7.63
N LEU A 135 -22.44 -11.06 7.13
CA LEU A 135 -21.94 -9.69 7.00
C LEU A 135 -21.64 -9.07 8.37
N ALA A 136 -20.55 -8.30 8.43
CA ALA A 136 -20.27 -7.41 9.53
C ALA A 136 -21.14 -6.14 9.46
N GLU A 137 -21.16 -5.36 10.53
CA GLU A 137 -21.96 -4.14 10.67
C GLU A 137 -21.23 -2.94 9.98
N MET A 138 -21.12 -2.99 8.64
CA MET A 138 -20.30 -2.06 7.87
C MET A 138 -20.72 -0.59 8.01
N ILE A 139 -22.03 -0.29 8.10
CA ILE A 139 -22.51 1.10 8.31
C ILE A 139 -22.01 1.61 9.66
N ASP A 140 -22.19 0.86 10.74
CA ASP A 140 -21.77 1.25 12.08
C ASP A 140 -20.25 1.47 12.15
N MET A 141 -19.46 0.60 11.51
CA MET A 141 -18.02 0.79 11.37
C MET A 141 -17.67 2.02 10.54
N SER A 142 -18.41 2.29 9.44
CA SER A 142 -18.19 3.49 8.60
C SER A 142 -18.45 4.77 9.38
N GLU A 143 -19.49 4.82 10.22
CA GLU A 143 -19.78 5.97 11.09
C GLU A 143 -18.68 6.23 12.12
N LYS A 144 -17.89 5.21 12.47
CA LYS A 144 -16.72 5.33 13.36
C LYS A 144 -15.39 5.52 12.61
N GLY A 145 -15.44 5.66 11.28
CA GLY A 145 -14.31 6.06 10.46
C GLY A 145 -13.62 4.91 9.74
N ALA A 146 -14.26 3.76 9.57
CA ALA A 146 -13.79 2.79 8.59
C ALA A 146 -13.87 3.38 7.18
N MET A 147 -12.75 3.37 6.44
CA MET A 147 -12.69 3.96 5.11
C MET A 147 -13.21 3.02 4.02
N ALA A 148 -13.03 1.72 4.19
CA ALA A 148 -13.34 0.66 3.25
C ALA A 148 -13.57 -0.66 4.00
N PHE A 149 -13.90 -1.74 3.27
CA PHE A 149 -14.16 -3.05 3.85
C PHE A 149 -13.48 -4.17 3.05
N SER A 150 -12.86 -5.11 3.76
CA SER A 150 -12.12 -6.25 3.21
C SER A 150 -12.20 -7.44 4.16
N ASP A 151 -12.06 -8.64 3.64
CA ASP A 151 -11.66 -9.83 4.43
C ASP A 151 -10.22 -10.22 4.05
N ASP A 152 -9.31 -9.24 3.93
CA ASP A 152 -7.97 -9.45 3.39
C ASP A 152 -7.18 -10.52 4.14
N GLY A 153 -6.47 -11.30 3.32
CA GLY A 153 -5.91 -12.59 3.69
C GLY A 153 -6.87 -13.74 3.40
N HIS A 154 -8.18 -13.47 3.23
CA HIS A 154 -9.20 -14.44 2.89
C HIS A 154 -10.05 -13.94 1.71
N PHE A 155 -10.38 -14.86 0.81
CA PHE A 155 -11.35 -14.60 -0.23
C PHE A 155 -12.76 -14.81 0.29
N VAL A 156 -13.67 -13.86 0.10
CA VAL A 156 -15.10 -14.07 0.39
C VAL A 156 -15.65 -15.08 -0.62
N ASN A 157 -15.54 -16.37 -0.31
CA ASN A 157 -15.80 -17.46 -1.25
C ASN A 157 -17.26 -17.50 -1.71
N SER A 158 -18.21 -17.05 -0.88
CA SER A 158 -19.63 -17.01 -1.25
C SER A 158 -19.96 -15.85 -2.20
N PRO A 159 -20.28 -16.10 -3.49
CA PRO A 159 -20.70 -15.04 -4.40
C PRO A 159 -21.97 -14.30 -3.91
N ARG A 160 -22.86 -15.05 -3.21
CA ARG A 160 -24.07 -14.46 -2.61
C ARG A 160 -23.70 -13.45 -1.51
N LEU A 161 -22.77 -13.82 -0.62
CA LEU A 161 -22.36 -12.92 0.47
C LEU A 161 -21.69 -11.66 -0.08
N PHE A 162 -20.76 -11.82 -1.03
CA PHE A 162 -20.08 -10.70 -1.66
C PHE A 162 -21.05 -9.79 -2.43
N THR A 163 -22.06 -10.36 -3.12
CA THR A 163 -23.12 -9.57 -3.77
C THR A 163 -23.97 -8.80 -2.76
N LEU A 164 -24.28 -9.40 -1.59
CA LEU A 164 -25.00 -8.71 -0.53
C LEU A 164 -24.16 -7.57 0.05
N ALA A 165 -22.85 -7.80 0.31
CA ALA A 165 -21.92 -6.77 0.73
C ALA A 165 -21.86 -5.61 -0.28
N ALA A 166 -21.73 -5.92 -1.57
CA ALA A 166 -21.68 -4.92 -2.64
C ALA A 166 -22.96 -4.05 -2.68
N LYS A 167 -24.15 -4.67 -2.55
CA LYS A 167 -25.41 -3.91 -2.47
C LYS A 167 -25.50 -3.07 -1.19
N TYR A 168 -25.01 -3.60 -0.08
CA TYR A 168 -25.05 -2.92 1.21
C TYR A 168 -24.16 -1.69 1.21
N ILE A 169 -22.92 -1.82 0.70
CA ILE A 169 -21.95 -0.72 0.68
C ILE A 169 -22.36 0.41 -0.28
N GLY A 170 -23.09 0.10 -1.35
CA GLY A 170 -23.62 1.10 -2.27
C GLY A 170 -24.58 2.10 -1.64
N ALA A 171 -25.08 1.84 -0.40
CA ALA A 171 -25.94 2.76 0.33
C ALA A 171 -25.18 3.91 1.00
N PHE A 172 -23.85 3.83 1.14
CA PHE A 172 -23.04 4.82 1.88
C PHE A 172 -21.66 5.11 1.24
N ASP A 173 -21.56 4.87 -0.06
CA ASP A 173 -20.46 5.28 -0.93
C ASP A 173 -19.06 4.90 -0.40
N LYS A 174 -18.89 3.62 -0.09
CA LYS A 174 -17.61 3.05 0.34
C LYS A 174 -17.09 2.03 -0.66
N VAL A 175 -15.88 1.54 -0.46
CA VAL A 175 -15.18 0.62 -1.33
C VAL A 175 -15.14 -0.78 -0.72
N LEU A 176 -15.47 -1.81 -1.50
CA LEU A 176 -15.16 -3.20 -1.16
C LEU A 176 -13.80 -3.57 -1.73
N ILE A 177 -12.92 -4.08 -0.89
CA ILE A 177 -11.58 -4.55 -1.28
C ILE A 177 -11.60 -6.08 -1.28
N SER A 178 -11.16 -6.68 -2.38
CA SER A 178 -11.13 -8.13 -2.53
C SER A 178 -9.70 -8.68 -2.62
N HIS A 179 -9.36 -9.59 -1.72
CA HIS A 179 -8.21 -10.50 -1.82
C HIS A 179 -8.59 -11.64 -2.78
N ALA A 180 -8.45 -11.40 -4.08
CA ALA A 180 -9.09 -12.20 -5.13
C ALA A 180 -8.23 -13.41 -5.53
N ILE A 181 -8.24 -14.47 -4.72
CA ILE A 181 -7.65 -15.78 -5.03
C ILE A 181 -8.65 -16.88 -4.72
N GLU A 182 -9.02 -17.67 -5.72
CA GLU A 182 -9.90 -18.82 -5.55
C GLU A 182 -9.19 -19.88 -4.70
N PRO A 183 -9.71 -20.21 -3.49
CA PRO A 183 -8.95 -20.97 -2.51
C PRO A 183 -8.78 -22.46 -2.88
N GLU A 184 -9.72 -23.08 -3.58
CA GLU A 184 -9.61 -24.49 -3.93
C GLU A 184 -8.55 -24.76 -4.99
N LEU A 185 -8.32 -23.81 -5.91
CA LEU A 185 -7.25 -23.88 -6.90
C LEU A 185 -5.87 -23.58 -6.28
N GLY A 186 -5.83 -22.81 -5.19
CA GLY A 186 -4.59 -22.45 -4.48
C GLY A 186 -4.21 -23.40 -3.34
N HIS A 187 -5.08 -24.34 -2.97
CA HIS A 187 -5.07 -25.06 -1.69
C HIS A 187 -3.73 -25.75 -1.33
N GLU A 188 -3.04 -26.35 -2.30
CA GLU A 188 -1.80 -27.09 -2.06
C GLU A 188 -0.54 -26.35 -2.56
N GLY A 189 -0.69 -25.12 -3.04
CA GLY A 189 0.39 -24.34 -3.62
C GLY A 189 1.07 -23.41 -2.61
N TYR A 190 2.36 -23.17 -2.86
CA TYR A 190 3.18 -22.30 -1.99
C TYR A 190 3.89 -21.18 -2.76
N MET A 191 3.88 -21.26 -4.09
CA MET A 191 4.47 -20.29 -5.01
C MET A 191 3.72 -20.31 -6.34
N HIS A 192 4.15 -19.53 -7.32
CA HIS A 192 3.58 -19.58 -8.68
C HIS A 192 3.77 -20.96 -9.34
N GLU A 193 2.69 -21.50 -9.93
CA GLU A 193 2.78 -22.68 -10.78
C GLU A 193 3.45 -22.33 -12.12
N GLY A 194 4.61 -22.92 -12.37
CA GLY A 194 5.38 -22.63 -13.57
C GLY A 194 6.70 -23.41 -13.65
N ALA A 195 7.60 -22.95 -14.49
CA ALA A 195 8.87 -23.60 -14.72
C ALA A 195 9.75 -23.67 -13.46
N VAL A 196 9.70 -22.61 -12.62
CA VAL A 196 10.50 -22.55 -11.38
C VAL A 196 9.96 -23.54 -10.36
N SER A 197 8.64 -23.56 -10.09
CA SER A 197 8.03 -24.49 -9.13
C SER A 197 8.27 -25.95 -9.52
N ALA A 198 8.13 -26.28 -10.81
CA ALA A 198 8.45 -27.61 -11.34
C ALA A 198 9.93 -27.98 -11.15
N ARG A 199 10.86 -27.02 -11.41
CA ARG A 199 12.29 -27.21 -11.26
C ARG A 199 12.73 -27.49 -9.83
N ILE A 200 12.15 -26.76 -8.86
CA ILE A 200 12.53 -26.86 -7.45
C ILE A 200 11.65 -27.84 -6.66
N GLY A 201 10.62 -28.43 -7.28
CA GLY A 201 9.76 -29.43 -6.65
C GLY A 201 8.81 -28.85 -5.59
N VAL A 202 8.41 -27.59 -5.70
CA VAL A 202 7.45 -26.93 -4.81
C VAL A 202 6.10 -26.85 -5.51
N PRO A 203 4.99 -27.32 -4.90
CA PRO A 203 3.65 -27.19 -5.47
C PRO A 203 3.30 -25.74 -5.78
N GLY A 204 2.72 -25.49 -6.95
CA GLY A 204 2.41 -24.15 -7.45
C GLY A 204 0.94 -23.78 -7.30
N ILE A 205 0.68 -22.47 -7.25
CA ILE A 205 -0.65 -21.84 -7.33
C ILE A 205 -0.82 -21.35 -8.77
N PRO A 206 -1.76 -21.90 -9.55
CA PRO A 206 -1.97 -21.50 -10.93
C PRO A 206 -2.49 -20.05 -10.99
N ALA A 207 -2.09 -19.31 -12.03
CA ALA A 207 -2.52 -17.93 -12.20
C ALA A 207 -4.05 -17.80 -12.34
N ILE A 208 -4.69 -18.82 -12.92
CA ILE A 208 -6.15 -18.85 -13.10
C ILE A 208 -6.93 -18.80 -11.77
N ALA A 209 -6.32 -19.14 -10.63
CA ALA A 209 -6.94 -18.99 -9.31
C ALA A 209 -7.28 -17.53 -9.01
N GLU A 210 -6.40 -16.59 -9.41
CA GLU A 210 -6.62 -15.15 -9.32
C GLU A 210 -7.59 -14.68 -10.42
N ASP A 211 -7.39 -15.13 -11.65
CA ASP A 211 -8.20 -14.69 -12.80
C ASP A 211 -9.70 -14.98 -12.59
N ILE A 212 -10.06 -16.16 -12.09
CA ILE A 212 -11.45 -16.56 -11.80
C ILE A 212 -12.05 -15.70 -10.69
N ALA A 213 -11.32 -15.48 -9.60
CA ALA A 213 -11.78 -14.67 -8.49
C ALA A 213 -12.02 -13.20 -8.93
N VAL A 214 -11.07 -12.62 -9.65
CA VAL A 214 -11.17 -11.26 -10.21
C VAL A 214 -12.36 -11.15 -11.18
N ALA A 215 -12.53 -12.12 -12.08
CA ALA A 215 -13.66 -12.11 -13.01
C ALA A 215 -15.01 -12.13 -12.28
N ARG A 216 -15.16 -12.98 -11.24
CA ARG A 216 -16.35 -13.03 -10.40
C ARG A 216 -16.65 -11.66 -9.78
N ASP A 217 -15.64 -11.02 -9.17
CA ASP A 217 -15.83 -9.78 -8.45
C ASP A 217 -16.12 -8.60 -9.37
N CYS A 218 -15.49 -8.56 -10.54
CA CYS A 218 -15.82 -7.60 -11.59
C CYS A 218 -17.26 -7.75 -12.11
N LEU A 219 -17.76 -8.98 -12.30
CA LEU A 219 -19.15 -9.24 -12.68
C LEU A 219 -20.13 -8.79 -11.59
N ILE A 220 -19.79 -8.96 -10.32
CA ILE A 220 -20.62 -8.50 -9.21
C ILE A 220 -20.61 -6.96 -9.15
N ALA A 221 -19.46 -6.32 -9.37
CA ALA A 221 -19.37 -4.86 -9.50
C ALA A 221 -20.24 -4.32 -10.66
N GLU A 222 -20.17 -4.96 -11.84
CA GLU A 222 -21.01 -4.60 -13.01
C GLU A 222 -22.51 -4.75 -12.69
N TYR A 223 -22.90 -5.83 -12.01
CA TYR A 223 -24.29 -6.10 -11.66
C TYR A 223 -24.84 -5.16 -10.58
N THR A 224 -24.01 -4.78 -9.59
CA THR A 224 -24.47 -4.00 -8.42
C THR A 224 -24.24 -2.50 -8.56
N GLY A 225 -23.29 -2.09 -9.41
CA GLY A 225 -22.80 -0.71 -9.52
C GLY A 225 -21.88 -0.31 -8.36
N ALA A 226 -21.57 -1.22 -7.41
CA ALA A 226 -20.70 -0.94 -6.28
C ALA A 226 -19.26 -0.72 -6.73
N HIS A 227 -18.50 0.09 -5.96
CA HIS A 227 -17.08 0.23 -6.15
C HIS A 227 -16.35 -0.98 -5.55
N VAL A 228 -15.73 -1.78 -6.40
CA VAL A 228 -14.90 -2.92 -6.01
C VAL A 228 -13.44 -2.62 -6.34
N HIS A 229 -12.57 -2.75 -5.36
CA HIS A 229 -11.13 -2.60 -5.50
C HIS A 229 -10.47 -3.97 -5.38
N ILE A 230 -9.71 -4.37 -6.39
CA ILE A 230 -8.97 -5.64 -6.39
C ILE A 230 -7.59 -5.39 -5.79
N ALA A 231 -7.34 -6.01 -4.65
CA ALA A 231 -6.08 -5.90 -3.94
C ALA A 231 -4.94 -6.63 -4.67
N HIS A 232 -3.72 -6.10 -4.53
CA HIS A 232 -2.41 -6.72 -4.89
C HIS A 232 -2.42 -7.63 -6.14
N VAL A 233 -3.00 -7.15 -7.26
CA VAL A 233 -3.06 -7.92 -8.52
C VAL A 233 -1.67 -8.39 -8.94
N ALA A 234 -1.54 -9.70 -9.24
CA ALA A 234 -0.27 -10.32 -9.60
C ALA A 234 -0.30 -11.04 -10.95
N SER A 235 -1.48 -11.39 -11.49
CA SER A 235 -1.58 -12.15 -12.73
C SER A 235 -1.87 -11.28 -13.95
N LYS A 236 -1.32 -11.67 -15.09
CA LYS A 236 -1.62 -11.08 -16.40
C LYS A 236 -3.09 -11.21 -16.78
N GLY A 237 -3.69 -12.38 -16.49
CA GLY A 237 -5.10 -12.63 -16.81
C GLY A 237 -6.03 -11.71 -16.02
N ALA A 238 -5.75 -11.52 -14.71
CA ALA A 238 -6.51 -10.60 -13.87
C ALA A 238 -6.46 -9.16 -14.40
N VAL A 239 -5.27 -8.68 -14.79
CA VAL A 239 -5.11 -7.33 -15.39
C VAL A 239 -5.94 -7.20 -16.67
N ASP A 240 -5.92 -8.19 -17.56
CA ASP A 240 -6.68 -8.15 -18.81
C ASP A 240 -8.20 -8.14 -18.55
N ILE A 241 -8.66 -8.88 -17.54
CA ILE A 241 -10.06 -8.89 -17.08
C ILE A 241 -10.44 -7.50 -16.55
N ILE A 242 -9.69 -6.94 -15.61
CA ILE A 242 -9.95 -5.61 -15.03
C ILE A 242 -9.99 -4.54 -16.13
N ARG A 243 -9.01 -4.55 -17.05
CA ARG A 243 -8.96 -3.64 -18.20
C ARG A 243 -10.25 -3.73 -19.04
N GLY A 244 -10.75 -4.94 -19.26
CA GLY A 244 -11.99 -5.17 -20.00
C GLY A 244 -13.21 -4.56 -19.32
N PHE A 245 -13.32 -4.70 -17.98
CA PHE A 245 -14.44 -4.12 -17.22
C PHE A 245 -14.34 -2.60 -17.08
N LYS A 246 -13.13 -2.05 -16.85
CA LYS A 246 -12.91 -0.59 -16.86
C LYS A 246 -13.33 0.05 -18.19
N LYS A 247 -13.02 -0.58 -19.33
CA LYS A 247 -13.44 -0.11 -20.66
C LYS A 247 -14.97 -0.08 -20.85
N LYS A 248 -15.70 -0.92 -20.11
CA LYS A 248 -17.18 -0.90 -20.09
C LYS A 248 -17.73 0.16 -19.12
N GLY A 249 -16.88 0.87 -18.38
CA GLY A 249 -17.30 1.85 -17.38
C GLY A 249 -17.74 1.22 -16.04
N VAL A 250 -17.37 -0.03 -15.77
CA VAL A 250 -17.63 -0.66 -14.48
C VAL A 250 -16.76 -0.02 -13.40
N ASN A 251 -17.33 0.24 -12.23
CA ASN A 251 -16.67 0.88 -11.12
C ASN A 251 -15.73 -0.11 -10.39
N VAL A 252 -14.62 -0.42 -11.06
CA VAL A 252 -13.55 -1.31 -10.57
C VAL A 252 -12.23 -0.58 -10.58
N THR A 253 -11.51 -0.65 -9.47
CA THR A 253 -10.12 -0.20 -9.34
C THR A 253 -9.23 -1.35 -8.86
N CYS A 254 -7.92 -1.22 -8.99
CA CYS A 254 -6.99 -2.22 -8.49
C CYS A 254 -5.64 -1.63 -8.11
N GLU A 255 -4.92 -2.36 -7.30
CA GLU A 255 -3.57 -2.04 -6.88
C GLU A 255 -2.59 -3.17 -7.20
N VAL A 256 -1.32 -2.82 -7.30
CA VAL A 256 -0.21 -3.76 -7.44
C VAL A 256 0.83 -3.49 -6.37
N THR A 257 1.49 -4.51 -5.89
CA THR A 257 2.55 -4.29 -4.89
C THR A 257 3.90 -4.01 -5.53
N VAL A 258 4.77 -3.32 -4.78
CA VAL A 258 6.16 -3.07 -5.17
C VAL A 258 6.88 -4.37 -5.55
N HIS A 259 6.66 -5.44 -4.78
CA HIS A 259 7.33 -6.72 -5.03
C HIS A 259 6.81 -7.45 -6.27
N HIS A 260 5.52 -7.35 -6.62
CA HIS A 260 5.00 -7.92 -7.87
C HIS A 260 5.47 -7.15 -9.12
N LEU A 261 5.91 -5.89 -8.97
CA LEU A 261 6.52 -5.12 -10.06
C LEU A 261 8.01 -5.37 -10.23
N THR A 262 8.71 -5.92 -9.22
CA THR A 262 10.18 -5.92 -9.19
C THR A 262 10.82 -7.30 -8.98
N LEU A 263 10.08 -8.27 -8.44
CA LEU A 263 10.53 -9.64 -8.23
C LEU A 263 9.78 -10.62 -9.11
N THR A 264 10.43 -11.76 -9.37
CA THR A 264 9.80 -12.91 -10.05
C THR A 264 9.82 -14.15 -9.17
N ASP A 265 9.15 -15.20 -9.59
CA ASP A 265 9.15 -16.52 -8.96
C ASP A 265 10.56 -17.13 -8.81
N GLU A 266 11.54 -16.67 -9.61
CA GLU A 266 12.95 -17.05 -9.43
C GLU A 266 13.50 -16.70 -8.04
N ALA A 267 12.97 -15.67 -7.38
CA ALA A 267 13.34 -15.33 -6.01
C ALA A 267 13.04 -16.49 -5.03
N CYS A 268 12.03 -17.31 -5.32
CA CYS A 268 11.66 -18.46 -4.50
C CYS A 268 12.62 -19.67 -4.67
N ALA A 269 13.50 -19.67 -5.67
CA ALA A 269 14.42 -20.78 -5.95
C ALA A 269 15.42 -21.07 -4.82
N THR A 270 15.59 -20.11 -3.90
CA THR A 270 16.44 -20.28 -2.71
C THR A 270 15.71 -20.89 -1.52
N TYR A 271 14.42 -21.16 -1.63
CA TYR A 271 13.53 -21.58 -0.53
C TYR A 271 13.48 -20.61 0.66
N SER A 272 13.85 -19.34 0.43
CA SER A 272 13.78 -18.33 1.48
C SER A 272 12.34 -18.02 1.85
N SER A 273 11.99 -18.17 3.11
CA SER A 273 10.67 -17.79 3.65
C SER A 273 10.33 -16.32 3.42
N ALA A 274 11.35 -15.47 3.21
CA ALA A 274 11.18 -14.05 2.90
C ALA A 274 10.49 -13.80 1.55
N THR A 275 10.47 -14.79 0.63
CA THR A 275 9.84 -14.65 -0.68
C THR A 275 8.43 -15.26 -0.75
N ARG A 276 7.95 -15.80 0.39
CA ARG A 276 6.59 -16.36 0.45
C ARG A 276 5.56 -15.27 0.68
N VAL A 277 4.70 -15.07 -0.32
CA VAL A 277 3.65 -14.04 -0.34
C VAL A 277 2.40 -14.58 -1.05
N SER A 278 1.25 -14.01 -0.80
CA SER A 278 -0.02 -14.33 -1.45
C SER A 278 -0.69 -13.01 -1.92
N PRO A 279 -0.95 -12.86 -3.22
CA PRO A 279 -0.63 -13.74 -4.36
C PRO A 279 0.86 -14.05 -4.46
N PRO A 280 1.24 -15.21 -5.05
CA PRO A 280 2.66 -15.55 -5.17
C PRO A 280 3.38 -14.66 -6.19
N LEU A 281 4.69 -14.46 -6.00
CA LEU A 281 5.57 -13.87 -7.03
C LEU A 281 5.43 -14.68 -8.31
N ARG A 282 5.16 -14.01 -9.43
CA ARG A 282 4.89 -14.64 -10.73
C ARG A 282 6.10 -14.60 -11.65
N SER A 283 6.01 -15.29 -12.79
CA SER A 283 7.03 -15.23 -13.84
C SER A 283 7.13 -13.84 -14.51
N MET A 284 8.22 -13.60 -15.22
CA MET A 284 8.54 -12.28 -15.81
C MET A 284 7.44 -11.75 -16.74
N ASP A 285 6.75 -12.62 -17.50
CA ASP A 285 5.67 -12.21 -18.40
C ASP A 285 4.47 -11.61 -17.65
N HIS A 286 4.20 -12.06 -16.41
CA HIS A 286 3.23 -11.43 -15.52
C HIS A 286 3.75 -10.06 -15.05
N VAL A 287 4.99 -9.98 -14.60
CA VAL A 287 5.62 -8.71 -14.15
C VAL A 287 5.57 -7.65 -15.26
N GLU A 288 5.90 -8.02 -16.49
CA GLU A 288 5.84 -7.11 -17.64
C GLU A 288 4.40 -6.64 -17.93
N ALA A 289 3.42 -7.55 -17.82
CA ALA A 289 2.01 -7.20 -17.97
C ALA A 289 1.52 -6.22 -16.89
N LEU A 290 1.95 -6.41 -15.64
CA LEU A 290 1.65 -5.47 -14.52
C LEU A 290 2.27 -4.10 -14.77
N ARG A 291 3.55 -4.05 -15.18
CA ARG A 291 4.23 -2.79 -15.52
C ARG A 291 3.53 -2.04 -16.66
N ALA A 292 3.09 -2.77 -17.69
CA ALA A 292 2.31 -2.19 -18.78
C ALA A 292 0.96 -1.65 -18.30
N ALA A 293 0.31 -2.36 -17.38
CA ALA A 293 -0.97 -1.98 -16.79
C ALA A 293 -0.90 -0.75 -15.86
N VAL A 294 0.21 -0.54 -15.19
CA VAL A 294 0.48 0.72 -14.46
C VAL A 294 0.56 1.89 -15.44
N LYS A 295 1.25 1.70 -16.57
CA LYS A 295 1.42 2.75 -17.61
C LYS A 295 0.13 3.10 -18.32
N ASP A 296 -0.69 2.12 -18.66
CA ASP A 296 -1.94 2.35 -19.40
C ASP A 296 -3.10 2.78 -18.50
N GLY A 297 -2.89 2.86 -17.17
CA GLY A 297 -3.88 3.27 -16.19
C GLY A 297 -4.88 2.18 -15.80
N THR A 298 -4.64 0.92 -16.20
CA THR A 298 -5.44 -0.21 -15.72
C THR A 298 -5.23 -0.44 -14.23
N VAL A 299 -3.97 -0.39 -13.78
CA VAL A 299 -3.61 -0.41 -12.35
C VAL A 299 -3.63 1.02 -11.81
N ASP A 300 -4.37 1.24 -10.74
CA ASP A 300 -4.60 2.56 -10.15
C ASP A 300 -3.58 2.94 -9.10
N ALA A 301 -3.12 2.00 -8.26
CA ALA A 301 -2.21 2.28 -7.16
C ALA A 301 -1.04 1.29 -7.08
N ILE A 302 0.07 1.76 -6.50
CA ILE A 302 1.22 0.94 -6.09
C ILE A 302 1.28 0.98 -4.56
N VAL A 303 1.24 -0.18 -3.93
CA VAL A 303 1.19 -0.37 -2.48
C VAL A 303 2.30 -1.28 -2.00
N THR A 304 2.47 -1.42 -0.69
CA THR A 304 3.51 -2.31 -0.16
C THR A 304 3.01 -3.71 0.13
N ASP A 305 1.78 -3.88 0.54
CA ASP A 305 1.31 -5.07 1.26
C ASP A 305 2.28 -5.39 2.41
N HIS A 306 2.55 -4.35 3.23
CA HIS A 306 3.40 -4.49 4.41
C HIS A 306 2.76 -5.47 5.39
N ALA A 307 3.23 -6.72 5.37
CA ALA A 307 2.67 -7.83 6.13
C ALA A 307 3.72 -8.50 7.03
N PRO A 308 4.14 -7.81 8.09
CA PRO A 308 5.20 -8.27 8.99
C PRO A 308 4.79 -9.53 9.78
N HIS A 309 5.80 -10.35 10.06
CA HIS A 309 5.70 -11.55 10.90
C HIS A 309 6.82 -11.57 11.94
N ALA A 310 6.57 -12.25 13.05
CA ALA A 310 7.59 -12.47 14.05
C ALA A 310 8.76 -13.31 13.48
N PRO A 311 10.00 -13.07 13.89
CA PRO A 311 11.16 -13.76 13.32
C PRO A 311 11.03 -15.29 13.36
N GLU A 312 10.53 -15.85 14.44
CA GLU A 312 10.32 -17.29 14.64
C GLU A 312 9.27 -17.88 13.69
N GLU A 313 8.30 -17.11 13.23
CA GLU A 313 7.31 -17.55 12.24
C GLU A 313 7.91 -17.68 10.84
N LYS A 314 8.95 -16.90 10.56
CA LYS A 314 9.65 -16.89 9.26
C LYS A 314 10.91 -17.74 9.27
N ASP A 315 11.45 -18.13 10.45
CA ASP A 315 12.61 -19.02 10.60
C ASP A 315 12.17 -20.51 10.54
N VAL A 316 11.47 -20.83 9.46
CA VAL A 316 10.95 -22.18 9.19
C VAL A 316 11.12 -22.50 7.72
N GLU A 317 10.92 -23.77 7.33
CA GLU A 317 10.92 -24.17 5.92
C GLU A 317 9.91 -23.36 5.10
N PHE A 318 10.24 -23.07 3.85
CA PHE A 318 9.45 -22.24 2.93
C PHE A 318 7.95 -22.55 2.95
N ARG A 319 7.55 -23.82 2.91
CA ARG A 319 6.14 -24.25 2.87
C ARG A 319 5.36 -23.99 4.16
N TYR A 320 6.05 -23.89 5.29
CA TYR A 320 5.40 -23.67 6.60
C TYR A 320 5.42 -22.20 7.03
N ALA A 321 6.23 -21.37 6.38
CA ALA A 321 6.25 -19.95 6.68
C ALA A 321 4.89 -19.30 6.32
N PRO A 322 4.38 -18.37 7.12
CA PRO A 322 3.22 -17.56 6.73
C PRO A 322 3.56 -16.67 5.52
N CYS A 323 2.54 -16.32 4.73
CA CYS A 323 2.68 -15.38 3.63
C CYS A 323 2.85 -13.95 4.14
N GLY A 324 3.71 -13.17 3.49
CA GLY A 324 3.95 -11.77 3.81
C GLY A 324 5.35 -11.47 4.35
N PHE A 325 5.74 -10.23 4.24
CA PHE A 325 7.00 -9.66 4.68
C PHE A 325 6.89 -8.13 4.83
N THR A 326 7.90 -7.49 5.42
CA THR A 326 7.90 -6.04 5.60
C THR A 326 8.31 -5.29 4.33
N GLY A 327 7.56 -4.26 3.92
CA GLY A 327 7.73 -3.52 2.67
C GLY A 327 7.85 -2.00 2.80
N LEU A 328 7.30 -1.38 3.84
CA LEU A 328 7.20 0.09 3.96
C LEU A 328 8.55 0.80 3.84
N GLU A 329 9.56 0.37 4.59
CA GLU A 329 10.88 1.03 4.63
C GLU A 329 11.73 0.82 3.38
N THR A 330 11.34 -0.11 2.50
CA THR A 330 12.08 -0.42 1.26
C THR A 330 11.38 0.08 0.00
N SER A 331 10.08 0.38 0.07
CA SER A 331 9.22 0.64 -1.09
C SER A 331 9.78 1.72 -2.03
N VAL A 332 10.07 2.91 -1.50
CA VAL A 332 10.59 4.04 -2.30
C VAL A 332 11.95 3.69 -2.93
N GLY A 333 12.86 3.11 -2.15
CA GLY A 333 14.18 2.73 -2.64
C GLY A 333 14.14 1.69 -3.76
N VAL A 334 13.30 0.67 -3.61
CA VAL A 334 13.13 -0.40 -4.61
C VAL A 334 12.46 0.15 -5.87
N VAL A 335 11.38 0.92 -5.74
CA VAL A 335 10.68 1.53 -6.89
C VAL A 335 11.61 2.48 -7.66
N LEU A 336 12.36 3.32 -6.96
CA LEU A 336 13.30 4.22 -7.63
C LEU A 336 14.43 3.45 -8.32
N THR A 337 14.99 2.44 -7.68
CA THR A 337 16.09 1.64 -8.25
C THR A 337 15.65 0.86 -9.47
N ASP A 338 14.57 0.08 -9.34
CA ASP A 338 14.20 -0.92 -10.35
C ASP A 338 13.25 -0.37 -11.42
N LEU A 339 12.55 0.73 -11.17
CA LEU A 339 11.54 1.24 -12.08
C LEU A 339 11.84 2.66 -12.60
N TYR A 340 12.33 3.57 -11.74
CA TYR A 340 12.68 4.93 -12.18
C TYR A 340 14.03 4.98 -12.88
N HIS A 341 15.10 4.52 -12.24
CA HIS A 341 16.46 4.57 -12.81
C HIS A 341 16.66 3.64 -14.01
N THR A 342 15.76 2.69 -14.23
CA THR A 342 15.70 1.85 -15.44
C THR A 342 14.79 2.42 -16.53
N ASN A 343 14.21 3.60 -16.32
CA ASN A 343 13.30 4.29 -17.23
C ASN A 343 12.00 3.50 -17.54
N ILE A 344 11.59 2.59 -16.63
CA ILE A 344 10.28 1.92 -16.74
C ILE A 344 9.18 2.90 -16.38
N PHE A 345 9.30 3.68 -15.29
CA PHE A 345 8.37 4.73 -14.91
C PHE A 345 9.05 6.08 -14.74
N THR A 346 8.32 7.14 -15.00
CA THR A 346 8.70 8.50 -14.63
C THR A 346 8.44 8.76 -13.15
N ILE A 347 9.12 9.76 -12.58
CA ILE A 347 8.88 10.12 -11.18
C ILE A 347 7.44 10.62 -10.95
N ASN A 348 6.85 11.29 -11.94
CA ASN A 348 5.46 11.76 -11.87
C ASN A 348 4.47 10.59 -11.83
N GLU A 349 4.68 9.53 -12.63
CA GLU A 349 3.87 8.31 -12.57
C GLU A 349 3.99 7.63 -11.21
N ILE A 350 5.21 7.53 -10.66
CA ILE A 350 5.46 6.92 -9.34
C ILE A 350 4.71 7.68 -8.25
N ILE A 351 4.89 9.00 -8.18
CA ILE A 351 4.20 9.82 -7.18
C ILE A 351 2.67 9.76 -7.37
N GLY A 352 2.20 9.77 -8.62
CA GLY A 352 0.77 9.59 -8.92
C GLY A 352 0.22 8.30 -8.34
N LYS A 353 0.90 7.17 -8.59
CA LYS A 353 0.45 5.82 -8.18
C LYS A 353 0.69 5.50 -6.69
N MET A 354 1.62 6.17 -6.03
CA MET A 354 1.93 5.96 -4.61
C MET A 354 1.37 7.06 -3.70
N SER A 355 0.67 8.06 -4.23
CA SER A 355 0.16 9.18 -3.43
C SER A 355 -1.23 9.64 -3.90
N THR A 356 -1.32 10.27 -5.05
CA THR A 356 -2.54 10.93 -5.53
C THR A 356 -3.66 9.94 -5.84
N GLU A 357 -3.38 8.90 -6.60
CA GLU A 357 -4.40 7.94 -7.04
C GLU A 357 -4.97 7.10 -5.88
N PRO A 358 -4.15 6.50 -4.97
CA PRO A 358 -4.71 5.80 -3.83
C PRO A 358 -5.55 6.72 -2.92
N ALA A 359 -5.16 7.99 -2.74
CA ALA A 359 -5.96 8.95 -2.00
C ALA A 359 -7.33 9.22 -2.68
N ASN A 360 -7.36 9.31 -4.01
CA ASN A 360 -8.59 9.52 -4.78
C ASN A 360 -9.54 8.33 -4.71
N ILE A 361 -9.02 7.09 -4.82
CA ILE A 361 -9.81 5.84 -4.75
C ILE A 361 -10.66 5.81 -3.48
N PHE A 362 -10.09 6.19 -2.36
CA PHE A 362 -10.72 6.11 -1.04
C PHE A 362 -11.23 7.47 -0.52
N ALA A 363 -11.28 8.49 -1.38
CA ALA A 363 -11.73 9.85 -1.06
C ALA A 363 -11.02 10.45 0.17
N LEU A 364 -9.72 10.19 0.31
CA LEU A 364 -8.91 10.71 1.41
C LEU A 364 -8.49 12.17 1.12
N LYS A 365 -8.44 12.98 2.17
CA LYS A 365 -7.90 14.33 2.07
C LYS A 365 -6.36 14.30 2.18
N ALA A 366 -5.72 13.58 1.25
CA ALA A 366 -4.28 13.32 1.15
C ALA A 366 -3.85 13.37 -0.32
N GLY A 367 -2.58 13.09 -0.62
CA GLY A 367 -2.07 12.93 -1.98
C GLY A 367 -2.03 14.19 -2.82
N SER A 368 -2.03 15.38 -2.20
CA SER A 368 -1.98 16.68 -2.88
C SER A 368 -1.32 17.75 -2.02
N LEU A 369 -0.56 18.65 -2.66
CA LEU A 369 -0.02 19.89 -2.05
C LEU A 369 -0.91 21.12 -2.33
N LYS A 370 -2.17 20.90 -2.64
CA LYS A 370 -3.14 21.98 -2.87
C LYS A 370 -3.31 22.80 -1.60
N VAL A 371 -3.39 24.15 -1.78
CA VAL A 371 -3.63 25.07 -0.66
C VAL A 371 -4.88 24.68 0.13
N GLY A 372 -4.74 24.60 1.45
CA GLY A 372 -5.78 24.16 2.39
C GLY A 372 -5.84 22.63 2.61
N TYR A 373 -5.01 21.84 1.93
CA TYR A 373 -4.81 20.43 2.26
C TYR A 373 -3.91 20.27 3.50
N PRO A 374 -4.01 19.15 4.23
CA PRO A 374 -3.01 18.81 5.24
C PRO A 374 -1.61 18.90 4.65
N ALA A 375 -0.68 19.45 5.39
CA ALA A 375 0.71 19.53 4.96
C ALA A 375 1.41 18.19 5.23
N ASP A 376 1.00 17.18 4.49
CA ASP A 376 1.60 15.86 4.43
C ASP A 376 2.54 15.85 3.22
N VAL A 377 3.85 15.76 3.49
CA VAL A 377 4.90 15.95 2.48
C VAL A 377 5.94 14.84 2.58
N THR A 378 6.35 14.32 1.43
CA THR A 378 7.49 13.41 1.31
C THR A 378 8.60 14.10 0.54
N ILE A 379 9.81 14.13 1.11
CA ILE A 379 11.01 14.67 0.46
C ILE A 379 11.92 13.50 0.08
N ILE A 380 12.29 13.43 -1.20
CA ILE A 380 13.00 12.29 -1.78
C ILE A 380 14.31 12.76 -2.41
N ASP A 381 15.41 12.10 -2.07
CA ASP A 381 16.69 12.19 -2.77
C ASP A 381 16.77 11.05 -3.79
N LEU A 382 16.69 11.38 -5.08
CA LEU A 382 16.75 10.40 -6.16
C LEU A 382 18.11 9.72 -6.32
N ASN A 383 19.16 10.31 -5.78
CA ASN A 383 20.54 9.87 -5.99
C ASN A 383 21.19 9.23 -4.76
N LYS A 384 20.52 9.26 -3.61
CA LYS A 384 21.06 8.68 -2.37
C LYS A 384 21.22 7.18 -2.49
N GLU A 385 22.46 6.73 -2.47
CA GLU A 385 22.79 5.31 -2.49
C GLU A 385 22.80 4.74 -1.07
N TRP A 386 22.25 3.54 -0.92
CA TRP A 386 22.19 2.83 0.34
C TRP A 386 21.97 1.33 0.12
N THR A 387 22.25 0.53 1.14
CA THR A 387 21.98 -0.91 1.11
C THR A 387 20.91 -1.23 2.14
N VAL A 388 19.95 -2.06 1.74
CA VAL A 388 18.89 -2.52 2.63
C VAL A 388 19.50 -3.34 3.77
N ASP A 389 19.30 -2.86 4.98
CA ASP A 389 19.75 -3.48 6.22
C ASP A 389 18.56 -3.59 7.17
N ASN A 390 17.92 -4.76 7.18
CA ASN A 390 16.70 -4.99 7.97
C ASN A 390 16.93 -4.90 9.49
N THR A 391 18.18 -4.95 9.98
CA THR A 391 18.47 -4.76 11.39
C THR A 391 18.19 -3.35 11.87
N LYS A 392 18.14 -2.39 10.93
CA LYS A 392 17.89 -0.97 11.20
C LYS A 392 16.43 -0.56 11.01
N PHE A 393 15.56 -1.46 10.60
CA PHE A 393 14.15 -1.15 10.39
C PHE A 393 13.45 -0.82 11.71
N TYR A 394 12.47 0.07 11.62
CA TYR A 394 11.58 0.41 12.74
C TYR A 394 10.48 -0.63 12.93
N THR A 395 9.96 -1.22 11.85
CA THR A 395 8.97 -2.32 11.93
C THR A 395 9.48 -3.46 12.81
N ARG A 396 8.59 -4.14 13.54
CA ARG A 396 8.95 -5.29 14.37
C ARG A 396 9.34 -6.49 13.56
N GLY A 397 8.56 -6.83 12.55
CA GLY A 397 8.90 -7.89 11.61
C GLY A 397 10.05 -7.43 10.71
N LYS A 398 11.20 -8.13 10.80
CA LYS A 398 12.43 -7.71 10.09
C LYS A 398 12.62 -8.42 8.75
N VAL A 399 11.75 -9.36 8.38
CA VAL A 399 11.95 -10.19 7.20
C VAL A 399 11.51 -9.46 5.93
N THR A 400 12.41 -9.37 4.95
CA THR A 400 12.16 -8.79 3.64
C THR A 400 12.98 -9.52 2.57
N PRO A 401 12.44 -9.73 1.35
CA PRO A 401 13.20 -10.30 0.24
C PRO A 401 14.27 -9.35 -0.30
N PHE A 402 14.26 -8.10 0.12
CA PHE A 402 15.19 -7.07 -0.33
C PHE A 402 16.44 -6.92 0.53
N GLN A 403 16.64 -7.74 1.57
CA GLN A 403 17.83 -7.69 2.42
C GLN A 403 19.12 -7.73 1.60
N GLY A 404 20.02 -6.77 1.85
CA GLY A 404 21.29 -6.63 1.14
C GLY A 404 21.20 -6.02 -0.26
N LYS A 405 19.98 -5.68 -0.73
CA LYS A 405 19.81 -4.99 -2.03
C LYS A 405 20.44 -3.61 -1.97
N HIS A 406 21.28 -3.31 -2.95
CA HIS A 406 21.77 -1.95 -3.17
C HIS A 406 20.69 -1.12 -3.86
N CYS A 407 20.30 -0.02 -3.26
CA CYS A 407 19.27 0.88 -3.74
C CYS A 407 19.84 2.26 -4.04
N LYS A 408 19.26 2.90 -5.08
CA LYS A 408 19.51 4.29 -5.44
C LYS A 408 18.18 5.07 -5.39
N GLY A 409 18.14 6.08 -4.52
CA GLY A 409 16.97 6.85 -4.17
C GLY A 409 16.40 6.47 -2.81
N LYS A 410 16.00 7.48 -2.02
CA LYS A 410 15.48 7.30 -0.67
C LYS A 410 14.60 8.48 -0.26
N ALA A 411 13.54 8.24 0.52
CA ALA A 411 12.86 9.29 1.28
C ALA A 411 13.83 9.80 2.36
N VAL A 412 14.03 11.11 2.43
CA VAL A 412 14.99 11.74 3.36
C VAL A 412 14.29 12.60 4.42
N ALA A 413 13.05 13.03 4.16
CA ALA A 413 12.21 13.65 5.17
C ALA A 413 10.74 13.33 4.91
N THR A 414 9.96 13.21 5.99
CA THR A 414 8.51 12.97 5.98
C THR A 414 7.86 13.95 6.94
N MET A 415 6.87 14.67 6.46
CA MET A 415 6.10 15.63 7.23
C MET A 415 4.64 15.20 7.27
N VAL A 416 4.02 15.23 8.44
CA VAL A 416 2.59 14.95 8.65
C VAL A 416 1.97 16.12 9.37
N ALA A 417 0.88 16.67 8.81
CA ALA A 417 0.19 17.83 9.34
C ALA A 417 1.17 18.97 9.73
N GLY A 418 2.17 19.21 8.86
CA GLY A 418 3.15 20.30 9.03
C GLY A 418 4.26 20.05 10.03
N LYS A 419 4.39 18.82 10.56
CA LYS A 419 5.47 18.44 11.48
C LYS A 419 6.34 17.36 10.86
N PHE A 420 7.66 17.51 10.89
CA PHE A 420 8.57 16.46 10.50
C PHE A 420 8.46 15.28 11.47
N VAL A 421 8.05 14.13 10.96
CA VAL A 421 8.01 12.85 11.66
C VAL A 421 9.24 11.99 11.34
N MET A 422 9.89 12.28 10.22
CA MET A 422 11.21 11.75 9.87
C MET A 422 12.02 12.87 9.22
N ARG A 423 13.29 12.99 9.59
CA ARG A 423 14.22 13.98 9.05
C ARG A 423 15.60 13.39 8.89
N ASP A 424 16.27 13.69 7.77
CA ASP A 424 17.60 13.20 7.44
C ASP A 424 17.73 11.68 7.46
N GLY A 425 16.60 10.98 7.25
CA GLY A 425 16.51 9.53 7.24
C GLY A 425 16.29 8.88 8.62
N GLU A 426 16.10 9.68 9.67
CA GLU A 426 15.81 9.20 11.03
C GLU A 426 14.42 9.65 11.49
N VAL A 427 13.68 8.71 12.10
CA VAL A 427 12.36 9.02 12.68
C VAL A 427 12.53 9.92 13.90
N CYS A 428 11.80 11.04 13.91
CA CYS A 428 11.86 12.01 14.98
C CYS A 428 11.27 11.45 16.29
N LYS A 429 11.90 11.73 17.42
CA LYS A 429 11.31 11.40 18.72
C LYS A 429 10.06 12.27 18.94
N ARG A 430 8.99 11.65 19.41
CA ARG A 430 7.77 12.33 19.85
C ARG A 430 7.93 12.96 21.22
#